data_b06db580b3768c6c6bc19d77c38156ce
#
_entry.id   b06db580b3768c6c6bc19d77c38156ce
#
_cell.length_a   1.000
_cell.length_b   1.000
_cell.length_c   1.000
_cell.angle_alpha   90.00
_cell.angle_beta   90.00
_cell.angle_gamma   90.00
#
_symmetry.space_group_name_H-M   'P 1'
#
loop_
_entity.id
_entity.type
_entity.pdbx_description
1 polymer ?
#
loop_
_entity_poly.entity_id
_entity_poly.type
_entity_poly.pdbx_seq_one_letter_code
_entity_poly.pdbx_strand_id
1 'polypeptide(L)'
;MRESLLYGLTAAVVTTLWLRWVMRSEVQAAVERDPAAGSAWQVLFLYPSVSAVAFHRVAHVLHRSGLPGCRFLARLLSQGARAATGIEIHPGAKIGKGLFIDHGMGVVIGETTEIGNNVTLFQGVTLGGTGKEKGKRHPTVHDNAVIGAGAKVLGSITIGKNAQIGANAVVIREVPANSVVVGVPGRVVRQNGEKLRQE
;
A
#
# COMPACT_ATOMS: atom_id res chain seq x y z
N MET A 1 -12.64 -39.58 10.38
CA MET A 1 -12.36 -39.07 9.03
C MET A 1 -13.41 -38.09 8.49
N ARG A 2 -14.73 -38.38 8.55
CA ARG A 2 -15.80 -37.44 8.12
C ARG A 2 -15.87 -36.18 9.00
N GLU A 3 -15.77 -36.30 10.30
CA GLU A 3 -15.86 -35.16 11.24
C GLU A 3 -14.67 -34.20 11.10
N SER A 4 -13.46 -34.70 10.97
CA SER A 4 -12.27 -33.87 10.76
C SER A 4 -12.32 -33.10 9.45
N LEU A 5 -12.90 -33.66 8.40
CA LEU A 5 -13.12 -32.98 7.13
C LEU A 5 -14.17 -31.86 7.28
N LEU A 6 -15.25 -32.13 8.04
CA LEU A 6 -16.31 -31.14 8.31
C LEU A 6 -15.76 -29.94 9.11
N TYR A 7 -14.98 -30.20 10.18
CA TYR A 7 -14.32 -29.15 10.96
C TYR A 7 -13.34 -28.33 10.10
N GLY A 8 -12.58 -28.98 9.22
CA GLY A 8 -11.68 -28.30 8.29
C GLY A 8 -12.40 -27.39 7.31
N LEU A 9 -13.51 -27.85 6.72
CA LEU A 9 -14.34 -27.07 5.81
C LEU A 9 -15.00 -25.87 6.54
N THR A 10 -15.54 -26.10 7.74
CA THR A 10 -16.17 -25.04 8.53
C THR A 10 -15.16 -23.96 8.91
N ALA A 11 -13.96 -24.37 9.37
CA ALA A 11 -12.87 -23.44 9.67
C ALA A 11 -12.44 -22.64 8.45
N ALA A 12 -12.31 -23.27 7.29
CA ALA A 12 -11.95 -22.59 6.04
C ALA A 12 -13.00 -21.56 5.63
N VAL A 13 -14.29 -21.89 5.69
CA VAL A 13 -15.39 -20.97 5.38
C VAL A 13 -15.40 -19.78 6.34
N VAL A 14 -15.30 -20.02 7.64
CA VAL A 14 -15.27 -18.94 8.65
C VAL A 14 -14.07 -18.02 8.44
N THR A 15 -12.89 -18.60 8.20
CA THR A 15 -11.67 -17.82 7.93
C THR A 15 -11.81 -16.97 6.67
N THR A 16 -12.40 -17.52 5.60
CA THR A 16 -12.62 -16.80 4.35
C THR A 16 -13.61 -15.65 4.51
N LEU A 17 -14.71 -15.86 5.24
CA LEU A 17 -15.70 -14.82 5.51
C LEU A 17 -15.12 -13.71 6.40
N TRP A 18 -14.32 -14.08 7.40
CA TRP A 18 -13.62 -13.15 8.25
C TRP A 18 -12.60 -12.32 7.44
N LEU A 19 -11.78 -12.96 6.60
CA LEU A 19 -10.83 -12.30 5.73
C LEU A 19 -11.54 -11.32 4.77
N ARG A 20 -12.65 -11.74 4.18
CA ARG A 20 -13.47 -10.87 3.34
C ARG A 20 -14.01 -9.66 4.09
N TRP A 21 -14.41 -9.83 5.34
CA TRP A 21 -14.90 -8.73 6.17
C TRP A 21 -13.77 -7.76 6.51
N VAL A 22 -12.59 -8.26 6.91
CA VAL A 22 -11.40 -7.45 7.25
C VAL A 22 -10.87 -6.71 6.03
N MET A 23 -10.84 -7.35 4.86
CA MET A 23 -10.30 -6.79 3.61
C MET A 23 -11.36 -6.11 2.73
N ARG A 24 -12.57 -5.87 3.28
CA ARG A 24 -13.70 -5.34 2.51
C ARG A 24 -13.36 -4.03 1.79
N SER A 25 -12.66 -3.13 2.45
CA SER A 25 -12.30 -1.83 1.89
C SER A 25 -11.30 -1.93 0.74
N GLU A 26 -10.32 -2.84 0.83
CA GLU A 26 -9.32 -3.10 -0.20
C GLU A 26 -9.92 -3.81 -1.41
N VAL A 27 -10.77 -4.80 -1.16
CA VAL A 27 -11.50 -5.50 -2.23
C VAL A 27 -12.45 -4.55 -2.96
N GLN A 28 -13.19 -3.73 -2.23
CA GLN A 28 -14.09 -2.74 -2.83
C GLN A 28 -13.31 -1.72 -3.66
N ALA A 29 -12.21 -1.19 -3.13
CA ALA A 29 -11.35 -0.26 -3.83
C ALA A 29 -10.79 -0.83 -5.14
N ALA A 30 -10.40 -2.10 -5.16
CA ALA A 30 -9.95 -2.76 -6.37
C ALA A 30 -11.08 -2.95 -7.39
N VAL A 31 -12.26 -3.43 -6.96
CA VAL A 31 -13.44 -3.60 -7.84
C VAL A 31 -13.88 -2.28 -8.48
N GLU A 32 -13.80 -1.17 -7.71
CA GLU A 32 -14.23 0.16 -8.20
C GLU A 32 -13.21 0.80 -9.14
N ARG A 33 -11.91 0.50 -8.96
CA ARG A 33 -10.83 1.24 -9.66
C ARG A 33 -10.14 0.44 -10.76
N ASP A 34 -10.28 -0.88 -10.75
CA ASP A 34 -9.74 -1.74 -11.80
C ASP A 34 -10.85 -2.19 -12.74
N PRO A 35 -10.90 -1.68 -13.99
CA PRO A 35 -11.87 -2.12 -14.98
C PRO A 35 -11.81 -3.61 -15.33
N ALA A 36 -10.68 -4.28 -15.05
CA ALA A 36 -10.48 -5.71 -15.29
C ALA A 36 -11.00 -6.59 -14.14
N ALA A 37 -11.44 -6.00 -13.03
CA ALA A 37 -11.94 -6.73 -11.87
C ALA A 37 -13.31 -7.37 -12.15
N GLY A 38 -13.34 -8.68 -12.41
CA GLY A 38 -14.57 -9.41 -12.75
C GLY A 38 -15.51 -9.64 -11.56
N SER A 39 -14.97 -9.83 -10.34
CA SER A 39 -15.77 -10.04 -9.13
C SER A 39 -14.96 -9.82 -7.85
N ALA A 40 -15.66 -9.53 -6.75
CA ALA A 40 -15.03 -9.40 -5.42
C ALA A 40 -14.29 -10.69 -4.97
N TRP A 41 -14.76 -11.87 -5.38
CA TRP A 41 -14.08 -13.14 -5.10
C TRP A 41 -12.78 -13.28 -5.88
N GLN A 42 -12.78 -12.93 -7.16
CA GLN A 42 -11.57 -12.88 -7.98
C GLN A 42 -10.53 -11.96 -7.35
N VAL A 43 -10.93 -10.76 -6.97
CA VAL A 43 -10.05 -9.79 -6.31
C VAL A 43 -9.50 -10.34 -5.00
N LEU A 44 -10.35 -10.91 -4.15
CA LEU A 44 -9.93 -11.43 -2.84
C LEU A 44 -8.85 -12.52 -2.95
N PHE A 45 -8.97 -13.43 -3.92
CA PHE A 45 -8.11 -14.61 -4.00
C PHE A 45 -6.97 -14.48 -5.02
N LEU A 46 -7.12 -13.67 -6.06
CA LEU A 46 -6.17 -13.61 -7.16
C LEU A 46 -5.37 -12.30 -7.23
N TYR A 47 -5.75 -11.26 -6.46
CA TYR A 47 -5.00 -10.00 -6.46
C TYR A 47 -3.87 -10.05 -5.42
N PRO A 48 -2.59 -10.02 -5.85
CA PRO A 48 -1.45 -10.04 -4.93
C PRO A 48 -1.48 -8.89 -3.93
N SER A 49 -2.03 -7.75 -4.34
CA SER A 49 -2.16 -6.55 -3.48
C SER A 49 -3.02 -6.79 -2.26
N VAL A 50 -4.17 -7.46 -2.42
CA VAL A 50 -5.07 -7.79 -1.30
C VAL A 50 -4.35 -8.72 -0.32
N SER A 51 -3.66 -9.75 -0.82
CA SER A 51 -2.86 -10.65 -0.01
C SER A 51 -1.73 -9.93 0.73
N ALA A 52 -0.98 -9.05 0.03
CA ALA A 52 0.10 -8.28 0.65
C ALA A 52 -0.38 -7.38 1.79
N VAL A 53 -1.52 -6.69 1.60
CA VAL A 53 -2.12 -5.85 2.65
C VAL A 53 -2.65 -6.71 3.80
N ALA A 54 -3.25 -7.87 3.54
CA ALA A 54 -3.71 -8.79 4.58
C ALA A 54 -2.54 -9.27 5.45
N PHE A 55 -1.46 -9.73 4.86
CA PHE A 55 -0.23 -10.08 5.59
C PHE A 55 0.33 -8.91 6.38
N HIS A 56 0.34 -7.71 5.80
CA HIS A 56 0.78 -6.51 6.50
C HIS A 56 -0.08 -6.22 7.73
N ARG A 57 -1.42 -6.33 7.67
CA ARG A 57 -2.29 -6.10 8.85
C ARG A 57 -1.88 -6.98 10.03
N VAL A 58 -1.63 -8.28 9.78
CA VAL A 58 -1.15 -9.22 10.81
C VAL A 58 0.25 -8.85 11.30
N ALA A 59 1.18 -8.62 10.38
CA ALA A 59 2.57 -8.26 10.69
C ALA A 59 2.63 -6.94 11.50
N HIS A 60 1.79 -5.97 11.20
CA HIS A 60 1.71 -4.69 11.90
C HIS A 60 1.28 -4.87 13.37
N VAL A 61 0.28 -5.71 13.64
CA VAL A 61 -0.16 -6.04 15.00
C VAL A 61 0.98 -6.70 15.78
N LEU A 62 1.66 -7.69 15.20
CA LEU A 62 2.82 -8.33 15.81
C LEU A 62 3.95 -7.33 16.09
N HIS A 63 4.24 -6.45 15.11
CA HIS A 63 5.29 -5.44 15.24
C HIS A 63 5.03 -4.48 16.41
N ARG A 64 3.76 -4.13 16.65
CA ARG A 64 3.33 -3.19 17.71
C ARG A 64 3.07 -3.83 19.06
N SER A 65 3.00 -5.15 19.16
CA SER A 65 2.65 -5.86 20.38
C SER A 65 3.63 -5.64 21.54
N GLY A 66 4.89 -5.30 21.25
CA GLY A 66 5.95 -5.16 22.24
C GLY A 66 6.44 -6.49 22.83
N LEU A 67 5.83 -7.63 22.48
CA LEU A 67 6.21 -8.94 23.01
C LEU A 67 7.55 -9.41 22.43
N PRO A 68 8.37 -10.12 23.25
CA PRO A 68 9.62 -10.70 22.77
C PRO A 68 9.43 -11.59 21.55
N GLY A 69 10.29 -11.46 20.54
CA GLY A 69 10.25 -12.24 19.31
C GLY A 69 9.19 -11.78 18.27
N CYS A 70 8.14 -11.05 18.65
CA CYS A 70 7.08 -10.64 17.73
C CYS A 70 7.59 -9.73 16.61
N ARG A 71 8.58 -8.88 16.85
CA ARG A 71 9.19 -8.05 15.77
C ARG A 71 9.90 -8.90 14.73
N PHE A 72 10.58 -9.96 15.17
CA PHE A 72 11.21 -10.91 14.24
C PHE A 72 10.15 -11.65 13.40
N LEU A 73 9.09 -12.17 14.04
CA LEU A 73 7.99 -12.83 13.35
C LEU A 73 7.27 -11.89 12.37
N ALA A 74 7.06 -10.64 12.76
CA ALA A 74 6.49 -9.61 11.87
C ALA A 74 7.35 -9.41 10.61
N ARG A 75 8.70 -9.35 10.76
CA ARG A 75 9.61 -9.24 9.62
C ARG A 75 9.63 -10.50 8.77
N LEU A 76 9.63 -11.67 9.38
CA LEU A 76 9.56 -12.94 8.67
C LEU A 76 8.29 -13.03 7.82
N LEU A 77 7.13 -12.67 8.39
CA LEU A 77 5.86 -12.63 7.68
C LEU A 77 5.88 -11.62 6.53
N SER A 78 6.44 -10.43 6.75
CA SER A 78 6.59 -9.40 5.71
C SER A 78 7.49 -9.86 4.56
N GLN A 79 8.60 -10.54 4.83
CA GLN A 79 9.48 -11.06 3.78
C GLN A 79 8.86 -12.25 3.04
N GLY A 80 8.11 -13.11 3.74
CA GLY A 80 7.30 -14.15 3.10
C GLY A 80 6.24 -13.57 2.15
N ALA A 81 5.53 -12.53 2.59
CA ALA A 81 4.56 -11.82 1.76
C ALA A 81 5.22 -11.21 0.52
N ARG A 82 6.40 -10.57 0.67
CA ARG A 82 7.18 -10.05 -0.46
C ARG A 82 7.55 -11.15 -1.46
N ALA A 83 8.04 -12.29 -0.97
CA ALA A 83 8.41 -13.41 -1.84
C ALA A 83 7.20 -13.96 -2.63
N ALA A 84 6.01 -13.99 -2.01
CA ALA A 84 4.79 -14.50 -2.61
C ALA A 84 4.10 -13.51 -3.55
N THR A 85 4.20 -12.20 -3.28
CA THR A 85 3.40 -11.17 -3.97
C THR A 85 4.23 -10.20 -4.81
N GLY A 86 5.55 -10.15 -4.62
CA GLY A 86 6.41 -9.12 -5.21
C GLY A 86 6.26 -7.73 -4.59
N ILE A 87 5.45 -7.58 -3.52
CA ILE A 87 5.15 -6.32 -2.83
C ILE A 87 5.81 -6.32 -1.46
N GLU A 88 6.69 -5.37 -1.20
CA GLU A 88 7.32 -5.20 0.11
C GLU A 88 6.61 -4.12 0.92
N ILE A 89 6.02 -4.52 2.07
CA ILE A 89 5.45 -3.58 3.05
C ILE A 89 6.12 -3.83 4.38
N HIS A 90 6.81 -2.81 4.91
CA HIS A 90 7.43 -2.91 6.24
C HIS A 90 6.34 -3.00 7.32
N PRO A 91 6.46 -3.90 8.33
CA PRO A 91 5.45 -4.04 9.38
C PRO A 91 5.17 -2.78 10.19
N GLY A 92 6.13 -1.86 10.26
CA GLY A 92 6.00 -0.57 10.94
C GLY A 92 5.15 0.46 10.19
N ALA A 93 4.92 0.30 8.89
CA ALA A 93 4.13 1.23 8.10
C ALA A 93 2.69 1.34 8.63
N LYS A 94 2.12 2.55 8.59
CA LYS A 94 0.73 2.79 8.94
C LYS A 94 -0.09 2.95 7.66
N ILE A 95 -1.12 2.13 7.50
CA ILE A 95 -1.92 2.11 6.27
C ILE A 95 -3.40 2.24 6.63
N GLY A 96 -4.05 3.24 6.04
CA GLY A 96 -5.49 3.49 6.14
C GLY A 96 -6.33 2.39 5.46
N LYS A 97 -7.58 2.70 5.16
CA LYS A 97 -8.52 1.78 4.51
C LYS A 97 -8.54 2.02 2.99
N GLY A 98 -8.88 0.98 2.23
CA GLY A 98 -9.07 1.10 0.79
C GLY A 98 -7.77 1.39 0.01
N LEU A 99 -6.61 0.95 0.54
CA LEU A 99 -5.38 0.97 -0.24
C LEU A 99 -5.53 -0.01 -1.40
N PHE A 100 -5.43 0.51 -2.63
CA PHE A 100 -5.37 -0.29 -3.84
C PHE A 100 -3.97 -0.23 -4.45
N ILE A 101 -3.34 -1.39 -4.64
CA ILE A 101 -2.05 -1.50 -5.32
C ILE A 101 -2.31 -2.25 -6.62
N ASP A 102 -2.29 -1.54 -7.73
CA ASP A 102 -2.52 -2.11 -9.05
C ASP A 102 -1.23 -2.77 -9.58
N HIS A 103 -1.36 -3.99 -10.12
CA HIS A 103 -0.26 -4.88 -10.52
C HIS A 103 0.70 -5.24 -9.38
N GLY A 104 1.26 -4.31 -8.67
CA GLY A 104 1.97 -4.40 -7.41
C GLY A 104 3.43 -4.82 -7.48
N MET A 105 3.90 -5.51 -8.50
CA MET A 105 5.28 -5.99 -8.58
C MET A 105 6.30 -4.87 -8.35
N GLY A 106 7.25 -5.08 -7.43
CA GLY A 106 8.31 -4.11 -7.13
C GLY A 106 7.88 -2.90 -6.30
N VAL A 107 6.66 -2.87 -5.75
CA VAL A 107 6.26 -1.85 -4.77
C VAL A 107 7.04 -2.03 -3.48
N VAL A 108 7.55 -0.93 -2.93
CA VAL A 108 8.26 -0.89 -1.64
C VAL A 108 7.66 0.20 -0.76
N ILE A 109 7.17 -0.18 0.42
CA ILE A 109 6.62 0.71 1.44
C ILE A 109 7.48 0.62 2.70
N GLY A 110 8.23 1.69 2.99
CA GLY A 110 9.21 1.75 4.09
C GLY A 110 8.58 1.86 5.48
N GLU A 111 9.40 1.64 6.51
CA GLU A 111 9.01 1.47 7.92
C GLU A 111 8.13 2.59 8.49
N THR A 112 8.51 3.85 8.28
CA THR A 112 7.83 5.00 8.87
C THR A 112 6.87 5.68 7.89
N THR A 113 6.50 4.98 6.80
CA THR A 113 5.48 5.46 5.86
C THR A 113 4.12 5.53 6.53
N GLU A 114 3.38 6.59 6.25
CA GLU A 114 1.98 6.74 6.63
C GLU A 114 1.14 6.92 5.37
N ILE A 115 0.14 6.08 5.18
CA ILE A 115 -0.77 6.09 4.03
C ILE A 115 -2.19 6.31 4.55
N GLY A 116 -2.86 7.32 4.04
CA GLY A 116 -4.26 7.63 4.32
C GLY A 116 -5.23 6.63 3.69
N ASN A 117 -6.48 7.06 3.56
CA ASN A 117 -7.54 6.23 3.01
C ASN A 117 -7.63 6.39 1.49
N ASN A 118 -8.09 5.33 0.81
CA ASN A 118 -8.39 5.32 -0.62
C ASN A 118 -7.20 5.72 -1.52
N VAL A 119 -5.99 5.45 -1.09
CA VAL A 119 -4.79 5.70 -1.89
C VAL A 119 -4.64 4.61 -2.95
N THR A 120 -4.18 5.00 -4.14
CA THR A 120 -3.84 4.07 -5.23
C THR A 120 -2.34 4.14 -5.51
N LEU A 121 -1.69 2.98 -5.55
CA LEU A 121 -0.30 2.82 -5.95
C LEU A 121 -0.25 1.90 -7.16
N PHE A 122 0.67 2.15 -8.08
CA PHE A 122 0.95 1.25 -9.19
C PHE A 122 2.26 0.47 -8.97
N GLN A 123 2.52 -0.52 -9.82
CA GLN A 123 3.74 -1.31 -9.76
C GLN A 123 5.01 -0.46 -9.72
N GLY A 124 6.04 -0.95 -9.06
CA GLY A 124 7.35 -0.30 -8.99
C GLY A 124 7.42 0.99 -8.17
N VAL A 125 6.32 1.41 -7.52
CA VAL A 125 6.33 2.57 -6.62
C VAL A 125 7.21 2.30 -5.42
N THR A 126 8.02 3.31 -5.04
CA THR A 126 8.82 3.28 -3.82
C THR A 126 8.44 4.45 -2.90
N LEU A 127 7.99 4.13 -1.70
CA LEU A 127 7.83 5.08 -0.59
C LEU A 127 9.03 4.88 0.34
N GLY A 128 10.14 5.56 0.03
CA GLY A 128 11.48 5.30 0.58
C GLY A 128 12.02 6.42 1.47
N GLY A 129 13.06 6.09 2.23
CA GLY A 129 13.86 7.06 2.98
C GLY A 129 15.08 7.52 2.21
N THR A 130 15.63 8.68 2.55
CA THR A 130 16.84 9.26 1.91
C THR A 130 18.09 9.23 2.79
N GLY A 131 17.97 8.83 4.05
CA GLY A 131 19.08 8.89 5.00
C GLY A 131 19.20 7.66 5.87
N LYS A 132 20.22 7.66 6.75
CA LYS A 132 20.48 6.64 7.77
C LYS A 132 19.88 7.01 9.13
N GLU A 133 19.14 8.10 9.21
CA GLU A 133 18.59 8.62 10.46
C GLU A 133 17.50 7.69 11.03
N LYS A 134 17.45 7.61 12.34
CA LYS A 134 16.36 6.94 13.04
C LYS A 134 15.17 7.89 13.13
N GLY A 135 13.95 7.33 13.15
CA GLY A 135 12.72 8.11 13.24
C GLY A 135 11.99 8.25 11.90
N LYS A 136 11.20 9.31 11.74
CA LYS A 136 10.40 9.58 10.54
C LYS A 136 11.33 9.92 9.37
N ARG A 137 11.42 9.02 8.38
CA ARG A 137 12.28 9.13 7.21
C ARG A 137 11.61 8.71 5.90
N HIS A 138 10.36 8.26 5.97
CA HIS A 138 9.57 7.84 4.83
C HIS A 138 8.35 8.75 4.65
N PRO A 139 7.75 8.79 3.46
CA PRO A 139 6.67 9.71 3.14
C PRO A 139 5.41 9.53 3.98
N THR A 140 4.65 10.62 4.08
CA THR A 140 3.24 10.62 4.47
C THR A 140 2.40 10.88 3.22
N VAL A 141 1.48 9.97 2.90
CA VAL A 141 0.59 10.05 1.73
C VAL A 141 -0.83 10.23 2.24
N HIS A 142 -1.46 11.36 1.93
CA HIS A 142 -2.82 11.65 2.35
C HIS A 142 -3.87 10.96 1.48
N ASP A 143 -5.14 11.07 1.93
CA ASP A 143 -6.29 10.40 1.32
C ASP A 143 -6.44 10.69 -0.18
N ASN A 144 -6.91 9.69 -0.91
CA ASN A 144 -7.22 9.72 -2.33
C ASN A 144 -6.02 10.08 -3.23
N ALA A 145 -4.80 10.04 -2.74
CA ALA A 145 -3.63 10.24 -3.60
C ALA A 145 -3.45 9.07 -4.57
N VAL A 146 -2.95 9.37 -5.76
CA VAL A 146 -2.64 8.39 -6.80
C VAL A 146 -1.16 8.50 -7.14
N ILE A 147 -0.42 7.39 -7.03
CA ILE A 147 1.02 7.36 -7.31
C ILE A 147 1.28 6.40 -8.47
N GLY A 148 1.64 6.99 -9.61
CA GLY A 148 1.83 6.30 -10.88
C GLY A 148 2.99 5.30 -10.89
N ALA A 149 2.95 4.40 -11.87
CA ALA A 149 3.89 3.30 -12.02
C ALA A 149 5.36 3.77 -11.97
N GLY A 150 6.19 3.06 -11.21
CA GLY A 150 7.62 3.34 -11.10
C GLY A 150 7.99 4.59 -10.33
N ALA A 151 7.05 5.41 -9.86
CA ALA A 151 7.36 6.66 -9.15
C ALA A 151 8.12 6.39 -7.84
N LYS A 152 9.07 7.27 -7.52
CA LYS A 152 9.89 7.23 -6.30
C LYS A 152 9.57 8.45 -5.44
N VAL A 153 8.96 8.23 -4.30
CA VAL A 153 8.68 9.28 -3.30
C VAL A 153 9.62 9.07 -2.14
N LEU A 154 10.55 9.98 -1.95
CA LEU A 154 11.72 9.78 -1.11
C LEU A 154 11.85 10.85 -0.02
N GLY A 155 12.07 10.40 1.21
CA GLY A 155 12.27 11.26 2.36
C GLY A 155 11.02 11.42 3.23
N SER A 156 11.16 12.17 4.32
CA SER A 156 10.07 12.48 5.24
C SER A 156 9.20 13.62 4.71
N ILE A 157 8.65 13.45 3.50
CA ILE A 157 7.83 14.44 2.80
C ILE A 157 6.36 14.06 2.80
N THR A 158 5.51 15.03 2.58
CA THR A 158 4.06 14.87 2.53
C THR A 158 3.55 14.95 1.10
N ILE A 159 2.74 13.97 0.70
CA ILE A 159 1.94 13.99 -0.51
C ILE A 159 0.51 14.35 -0.11
N GLY A 160 0.05 15.51 -0.53
CA GLY A 160 -1.24 16.07 -0.13
C GLY A 160 -2.44 15.28 -0.64
N LYS A 161 -3.60 15.54 -0.05
CA LYS A 161 -4.87 14.90 -0.41
C LYS A 161 -5.19 15.11 -1.91
N ASN A 162 -5.69 14.09 -2.58
CA ASN A 162 -6.01 14.07 -4.01
C ASN A 162 -4.82 14.39 -4.93
N ALA A 163 -3.59 14.35 -4.44
CA ALA A 163 -2.43 14.58 -5.30
C ALA A 163 -2.23 13.41 -6.26
N GLN A 164 -1.73 13.69 -7.45
CA GLN A 164 -1.41 12.71 -8.48
C GLN A 164 0.07 12.79 -8.83
N ILE A 165 0.78 11.70 -8.64
CA ILE A 165 2.19 11.58 -9.02
C ILE A 165 2.26 10.79 -10.32
N GLY A 166 2.82 11.39 -11.34
CA GLY A 166 2.97 10.76 -12.65
C GLY A 166 3.93 9.58 -12.63
N ALA A 167 3.78 8.69 -13.61
CA ALA A 167 4.64 7.52 -13.75
C ALA A 167 6.12 7.93 -13.84
N ASN A 168 7.01 7.15 -13.18
CA ASN A 168 8.45 7.36 -13.10
C ASN A 168 8.90 8.72 -12.53
N ALA A 169 8.02 9.50 -11.92
CA ALA A 169 8.43 10.74 -11.26
C ALA A 169 9.27 10.45 -10.01
N VAL A 170 10.29 11.28 -9.76
CA VAL A 170 11.12 11.23 -8.55
C VAL A 170 10.80 12.43 -7.68
N VAL A 171 10.01 12.20 -6.63
CA VAL A 171 9.50 13.25 -5.73
C VAL A 171 10.34 13.28 -4.46
N ILE A 172 10.98 14.42 -4.21
CA ILE A 172 11.88 14.67 -3.07
C ILE A 172 11.51 15.94 -2.29
N ARG A 173 10.34 16.51 -2.59
CA ARG A 173 9.78 17.71 -1.93
C ARG A 173 8.30 17.51 -1.64
N GLU A 174 7.77 18.29 -0.70
CA GLU A 174 6.35 18.35 -0.36
C GLU A 174 5.49 18.56 -1.61
N VAL A 175 4.36 17.87 -1.68
CA VAL A 175 3.37 18.01 -2.75
C VAL A 175 2.06 18.53 -2.17
N PRO A 176 1.60 19.71 -2.58
CA PRO A 176 0.33 20.26 -2.12
C PRO A 176 -0.87 19.38 -2.48
N ALA A 177 -1.98 19.54 -1.76
CA ALA A 177 -3.24 18.89 -2.10
C ALA A 177 -3.72 19.29 -3.52
N ASN A 178 -4.46 18.40 -4.17
CA ASN A 178 -5.05 18.59 -5.50
C ASN A 178 -4.03 18.98 -6.58
N SER A 179 -2.79 18.47 -6.45
CA SER A 179 -1.69 18.77 -7.38
C SER A 179 -1.36 17.58 -8.26
N VAL A 180 -0.83 17.86 -9.44
CA VAL A 180 -0.23 16.86 -10.35
C VAL A 180 1.28 17.13 -10.42
N VAL A 181 2.07 16.09 -10.16
CA VAL A 181 3.53 16.13 -10.18
C VAL A 181 4.06 15.18 -11.25
N VAL A 182 5.02 15.62 -12.05
CA VAL A 182 5.69 14.79 -13.06
C VAL A 182 7.18 15.08 -13.13
N GLY A 183 7.96 14.16 -13.68
CA GLY A 183 9.35 14.35 -14.03
C GLY A 183 10.37 13.95 -12.97
N VAL A 184 11.67 14.15 -13.33
CA VAL A 184 12.85 13.85 -12.50
C VAL A 184 13.80 15.06 -12.56
N PRO A 185 13.92 15.82 -11.46
CA PRO A 185 13.14 15.77 -10.24
C PRO A 185 11.67 16.15 -10.48
N GLY A 186 10.75 15.59 -9.65
CA GLY A 186 9.32 15.84 -9.73
C GLY A 186 8.96 17.32 -9.51
N ARG A 187 8.15 17.88 -10.42
CA ARG A 187 7.65 19.25 -10.35
C ARG A 187 6.14 19.28 -10.43
N VAL A 188 5.52 20.18 -9.68
CA VAL A 188 4.08 20.43 -9.75
C VAL A 188 3.77 21.11 -11.08
N VAL A 189 2.97 20.46 -11.92
CA VAL A 189 2.58 20.99 -13.25
C VAL A 189 1.12 21.46 -13.28
N ARG A 190 0.32 21.04 -12.31
CA ARG A 190 -1.07 21.47 -12.13
C ARG A 190 -1.41 21.53 -10.64
N GLN A 191 -2.22 22.48 -10.24
CA GLN A 191 -2.76 22.60 -8.88
C GLN A 191 -4.18 23.12 -8.93
N ASN A 192 -5.10 22.53 -8.16
CA ASN A 192 -6.53 22.87 -8.12
C ASN A 192 -7.18 22.92 -9.52
N GLY A 193 -6.76 22.06 -10.42
CA GLY A 193 -7.25 22.03 -11.83
C GLY A 193 -6.52 22.99 -12.78
N GLU A 194 -5.80 23.98 -12.27
CA GLU A 194 -5.10 24.98 -13.08
C GLU A 194 -3.68 24.52 -13.44
N LYS A 195 -3.28 24.72 -14.69
CA LYS A 195 -1.93 24.44 -15.18
C LYS A 195 -0.96 25.52 -14.70
N LEU A 196 0.11 25.11 -14.03
CA LEU A 196 1.15 26.05 -13.61
C LEU A 196 2.13 26.30 -14.76
N ARG A 197 2.51 27.57 -14.95
CA ARG A 197 3.62 27.91 -15.87
C ARG A 197 4.91 27.35 -15.27
N GLN A 198 5.64 26.60 -16.07
CA GLN A 198 7.00 26.20 -15.72
C GLN A 198 7.94 27.31 -16.23
N GLU A 199 8.61 27.96 -15.29
CA GLU A 199 9.76 28.82 -15.59
C GLU A 199 11.02 27.97 -15.76
#